data_98bd44cb2e18b826bcd1bc157a230d4a
#
_entry.id   98bd44cb2e18b826bcd1bc157a230d4a
#
_cell.length_a   1.000
_cell.length_b   1.000
_cell.length_c   1.000
_cell.angle_alpha   90.00
_cell.angle_beta   90.00
_cell.angle_gamma   90.00
#
_symmetry.space_group_name_H-M   'P 1'
#
loop_
_entity.id
_entity.type
_entity.pdbx_description
1 polymer ?
#
loop_
_entity_poly.entity_id
_entity_poly.type
_entity_poly.pdbx_seq_one_letter_code
_entity_poly.pdbx_strand_id
1 'polypeptide(L)' 'MKNPDHDARRTIIREWMKLPKDKRRSKDQALTFATQAAERHTLKGPGDASGRIAGWLLPRIAKN' A
#
# COMPACT_ATOMS: atom_id res chain seq x y z
N MET A 1 9.31 -11.19 16.84
CA MET A 1 7.85 -11.22 16.85
C MET A 1 7.29 -10.63 15.58
N LYS A 2 6.25 -11.24 15.08
CA LYS A 2 5.65 -10.76 13.85
C LYS A 2 4.79 -9.52 14.11
N ASN A 3 4.93 -8.55 13.23
CA ASN A 3 4.03 -7.42 13.18
C ASN A 3 2.65 -7.94 12.81
N PRO A 4 1.57 -7.57 13.53
CA PRO A 4 0.22 -8.09 13.21
C PRO A 4 -0.23 -7.72 11.79
N ASP A 5 0.36 -6.68 11.19
CA ASP A 5 0.00 -6.27 9.84
C ASP A 5 0.98 -6.79 8.78
N HIS A 6 1.89 -7.69 9.17
CA HIS A 6 2.93 -8.16 8.26
C HIS A 6 2.37 -8.82 7.01
N ASP A 7 1.39 -9.71 7.17
CA ASP A 7 0.81 -10.41 6.03
C ASP A 7 0.01 -9.43 5.14
N ALA A 8 -0.73 -8.52 5.75
CA ALA A 8 -1.46 -7.52 4.99
C ALA A 8 -0.49 -6.64 4.19
N ARG A 9 0.62 -6.23 4.82
CA ARG A 9 1.62 -5.42 4.15
C ARG A 9 2.18 -6.14 2.92
N ARG A 10 2.55 -7.40 3.07
CA ARG A 10 3.07 -8.18 1.95
C ARG A 10 2.06 -8.32 0.82
N THR A 11 0.82 -8.62 1.16
CA THR A 11 -0.24 -8.78 0.17
C THR A 11 -0.49 -7.48 -0.58
N ILE A 12 -0.59 -6.37 0.15
CA ILE A 12 -0.88 -5.07 -0.44
C ILE A 12 0.26 -4.65 -1.36
N ILE A 13 1.50 -4.82 -0.92
CA ILE A 13 2.66 -4.45 -1.75
C ILE A 13 2.67 -5.30 -3.01
N ARG A 14 2.38 -6.59 -2.88
CA ARG A 14 2.33 -7.47 -4.05
C ARG A 14 1.25 -7.02 -5.04
N GLU A 15 0.08 -6.66 -4.55
CA GLU A 15 -0.98 -6.16 -5.42
C GLU A 15 -0.55 -4.88 -6.13
N TRP A 16 0.11 -3.98 -5.41
CA TRP A 16 0.63 -2.75 -5.99
C TRP A 16 1.63 -3.04 -7.10
N MET A 17 2.54 -3.98 -6.85
CA MET A 17 3.59 -4.29 -7.82
C MET A 17 3.07 -5.01 -9.07
N LYS A 18 1.85 -5.56 -9.00
CA LYS A 18 1.22 -6.18 -10.16
C LYS A 18 0.61 -5.18 -11.12
N LEU A 19 0.43 -3.94 -10.69
CA LEU A 19 -0.13 -2.91 -11.55
C LEU A 19 0.85 -2.54 -12.65
N PRO A 20 0.34 -2.14 -13.83
CA PRO A 20 1.20 -1.59 -14.87
C PRO A 20 1.92 -0.34 -14.36
N LYS A 21 3.07 -0.02 -14.95
CA LYS A 21 3.86 1.11 -14.49
C LYS A 21 3.05 2.41 -14.51
N ASP A 22 2.23 2.61 -15.51
CA ASP A 22 1.45 3.83 -15.61
C ASP A 22 0.38 3.94 -14.54
N LYS A 23 0.08 2.85 -13.83
CA LYS A 23 -0.88 2.85 -12.72
C LYS A 23 -0.21 2.96 -11.35
N ARG A 24 1.12 2.96 -11.29
CA ARG A 24 1.84 3.03 -10.03
C ARG A 24 3.05 3.96 -10.11
N ARG A 25 2.90 5.06 -10.83
CA ARG A 25 4.01 5.97 -11.07
C ARG A 25 3.87 7.33 -10.39
N SER A 26 2.75 7.59 -9.73
CA SER A 26 2.55 8.87 -9.07
C SER A 26 2.14 8.68 -7.63
N LYS A 27 2.40 9.72 -6.84
CA LYS A 27 2.00 9.74 -5.44
C LYS A 27 0.48 9.66 -5.32
N ASP A 28 -0.25 10.35 -6.19
CA ASP A 28 -1.71 10.30 -6.14
C ASP A 28 -2.23 8.89 -6.36
N GLN A 29 -1.62 8.15 -7.28
CA GLN A 29 -2.00 6.77 -7.50
C GLN A 29 -1.74 5.92 -6.26
N ALA A 30 -0.61 6.15 -5.60
CA ALA A 30 -0.30 5.42 -4.38
C ALA A 30 -1.31 5.72 -3.28
N LEU A 31 -1.70 6.98 -3.13
CA LEU A 31 -2.67 7.36 -2.11
C LEU A 31 -4.05 6.76 -2.40
N THR A 32 -4.47 6.79 -3.66
CA THR A 32 -5.74 6.19 -4.06
C THR A 32 -5.74 4.68 -3.79
N PHE A 33 -4.67 4.01 -4.19
CA PHE A 33 -4.54 2.58 -3.95
C PHE A 33 -4.55 2.28 -2.46
N ALA A 34 -3.85 3.10 -1.67
CA ALA A 34 -3.79 2.90 -0.23
C ALA A 34 -5.17 3.01 0.41
N THR A 35 -5.98 3.97 -0.03
CA THR A 35 -7.33 4.12 0.48
C THR A 35 -8.18 2.89 0.16
N GLN A 36 -8.08 2.40 -1.07
CA GLN A 36 -8.83 1.22 -1.48
C GLN A 36 -8.35 -0.03 -0.72
N ALA A 37 -7.05 -0.17 -0.55
CA ALA A 37 -6.50 -1.30 0.17
C ALA A 37 -6.91 -1.27 1.64
N ALA A 38 -6.97 -0.09 2.23
CA ALA A 38 -7.39 0.06 3.62
C ALA A 38 -8.84 -0.39 3.81
N GLU A 39 -9.66 -0.22 2.79
CA GLU A 39 -11.05 -0.68 2.86
C GLU A 39 -11.16 -2.20 2.74
N ARG A 40 -10.25 -2.82 1.98
CA ARG A 40 -10.26 -4.27 1.76
C ARG A 40 -9.54 -5.05 2.84
N HIS A 41 -8.54 -4.44 3.46
CA HIS A 41 -7.70 -5.08 4.47
C HIS A 41 -7.81 -4.33 5.78
N THR A 42 -8.20 -5.04 6.83
CA THR A 42 -8.26 -4.43 8.15
C THR A 42 -6.89 -4.50 8.80
N LEU A 43 -6.31 -3.35 9.10
CA LEU A 43 -5.04 -3.28 9.80
C LEU A 43 -5.28 -3.20 11.30
N LYS A 44 -4.50 -3.94 12.06
CA LYS A 44 -4.66 -3.99 13.50
C LYS A 44 -3.72 -3.06 14.25
N GLY A 45 -2.69 -2.55 13.57
CA GLY A 45 -1.76 -1.64 14.20
C GLY A 45 -2.35 -0.26 14.41
N PRO A 46 -1.68 0.58 15.20
CA PRO A 46 -2.18 1.93 15.48
C PRO A 46 -2.06 2.84 14.27
N GLY A 47 -2.89 3.87 14.26
CA GLY A 47 -2.82 4.90 13.24
C GLY A 47 -3.76 4.66 12.09
N ASP A 48 -3.70 5.58 11.14
CA ASP A 48 -4.55 5.55 9.96
C ASP A 48 -4.06 4.49 8.97
N ALA A 49 -4.93 3.54 8.64
CA ALA A 49 -4.55 2.44 7.76
C ALA A 49 -4.11 2.93 6.38
N SER A 50 -4.86 3.85 5.78
CA SER A 50 -4.50 4.34 4.44
C SER A 50 -3.17 5.08 4.48
N GLY A 51 -2.91 5.87 5.53
CA GLY A 51 -1.63 6.57 5.67
C GLY A 51 -0.47 5.61 5.81
N ARG A 52 -0.65 4.53 6.59
CA ARG A 52 0.39 3.53 6.76
C ARG A 52 0.67 2.80 5.46
N ILE A 53 -0.38 2.42 4.74
CA ILE A 53 -0.22 1.74 3.46
C ILE A 53 0.46 2.66 2.46
N ALA A 54 0.07 3.92 2.40
CA ALA A 54 0.73 4.88 1.51
C ALA A 54 2.22 4.96 1.81
N GLY A 55 2.61 4.94 3.08
CA GLY A 55 4.01 4.94 3.46
C GLY A 55 4.76 3.72 2.93
N TRP A 56 4.08 2.57 2.82
CA TRP A 56 4.70 1.37 2.25
C TRP A 56 4.85 1.48 0.74
N LEU A 57 3.94 2.18 0.07
CA LEU A 57 3.90 2.23 -1.39
C LEU A 57 4.75 3.35 -1.97
N LEU A 58 4.87 4.48 -1.27
CA LEU A 58 5.60 5.63 -1.80
C LEU A 58 7.03 5.30 -2.24
N PRO A 59 7.83 4.54 -1.46
CA PRO A 59 9.17 4.16 -1.93
C PRO A 59 9.15 3.23 -3.13
N ARG A 60 8.00 2.70 -3.49
CA ARG A 60 7.85 1.72 -4.57
C ARG A 60 7.15 2.28 -5.78
N ILE A 61 7.05 3.59 -5.88
CA ILE A 61 6.49 4.23 -7.07
C ILE A 61 7.42 3.98 -8.24
N ALA A 62 6.84 3.54 -9.37
CA ALA A 62 7.64 3.27 -10.55
C ALA A 62 8.17 4.59 -11.13
N LYS A 63 9.45 4.61 -11.43
CA LYS A 63 10.08 5.75 -12.06
C LYS A 63 10.34 5.43 -13.54
N ASN A 64 10.19 6.46 -14.35
CA ASN A 64 10.49 6.29 -15.78
C ASN A 64 11.95 6.08 -16.02
#